data_64a2b7aadb697157b25b791bef5cb041
#
_entry.id   64a2b7aadb697157b25b791bef5cb041
#
_cell.length_a   1.000
_cell.length_b   1.000
_cell.length_c   1.000
_cell.angle_alpha   90.00
_cell.angle_beta   90.00
_cell.angle_gamma   90.00
#
_symmetry.space_group_name_H-M   'P 1'
#
loop_
_entity.id
_entity.type
_entity.pdbx_description
1 polymer ?
#
loop_
_entity_poly.entity_id
_entity_poly.type
_entity_poly.pdbx_seq_one_letter_code
_entity_poly.pdbx_strand_id
1 'polypeptide(L)'
;GLLMAEAGPMREAQQFELAARHDERLARQALDYADRLQELPRILHLPLAAMAMPALRKRPRPELEKFMDSCFALSHADGRISRFEYCLGRLLRVQVRDALDPSRAWVPGHRQLSRCAPQVITLLAVLAQAGHADTAAAMRAYLAGLQRVFPRLDAPYRPPADPQRAMDEVWPVLDEVDLIGKELLLEGLVAAISHDGRMSVSEAELLRVVCASLHCPLPPMLEQAR
;
A
#
# COMPACT_ATOMS: atom_id res chain seq x y z
N GLY A 1 6.94 -14.65 6.18
CA GLY A 1 7.22 -14.10 7.51
C GLY A 1 6.41 -12.84 7.82
N LEU A 2 6.40 -11.81 6.94
CA LEU A 2 5.75 -10.50 7.19
C LEU A 2 4.24 -10.57 7.49
N LEU A 3 3.54 -11.60 7.02
CA LEU A 3 2.10 -11.81 7.23
C LEU A 3 1.80 -12.76 8.40
N MET A 4 2.82 -13.33 9.03
CA MET A 4 2.61 -14.21 10.18
C MET A 4 2.27 -13.36 11.41
N ALA A 5 1.23 -13.75 12.12
CA ALA A 5 0.82 -13.13 13.36
C ALA A 5 1.90 -13.29 14.46
N GLU A 6 1.78 -12.52 15.52
CA GLU A 6 2.52 -12.75 16.76
C GLU A 6 2.18 -14.13 17.35
N ALA A 7 2.99 -14.60 18.31
CA ALA A 7 2.79 -15.91 18.93
C ALA A 7 1.35 -16.04 19.48
N GLY A 8 0.72 -17.17 19.19
CA GLY A 8 -0.64 -17.47 19.63
C GLY A 8 -1.46 -18.28 18.63
N PRO A 9 -2.74 -18.54 18.91
CA PRO A 9 -3.60 -19.43 18.10
C PRO A 9 -3.68 -19.04 16.62
N MET A 10 -3.65 -17.72 16.33
CA MET A 10 -3.67 -17.23 14.95
C MET A 10 -2.42 -17.65 14.17
N ARG A 11 -1.25 -17.54 14.79
CA ARG A 11 0.02 -17.96 14.18
C ARG A 11 0.02 -19.46 13.88
N GLU A 12 -0.53 -20.27 14.79
CA GLU A 12 -0.66 -21.71 14.59
C GLU A 12 -1.61 -22.04 13.42
N ALA A 13 -2.74 -21.35 13.33
CA ALA A 13 -3.66 -21.50 12.22
C ALA A 13 -3.03 -21.11 10.88
N GLN A 14 -2.29 -20.01 10.85
CA GLN A 14 -1.53 -19.59 9.65
C GLN A 14 -0.44 -20.57 9.26
N GLN A 15 0.26 -21.16 10.24
CA GLN A 15 1.24 -22.22 10.00
C GLN A 15 0.60 -23.46 9.38
N PHE A 16 -0.50 -23.91 9.94
CA PHE A 16 -1.27 -25.05 9.41
C PHE A 16 -1.75 -24.79 7.98
N GLU A 17 -2.28 -23.60 7.71
CA GLU A 17 -2.71 -23.20 6.37
C GLU A 17 -1.56 -23.20 5.35
N LEU A 18 -0.38 -22.72 5.74
CA LEU A 18 0.80 -22.76 4.86
C LEU A 18 1.29 -24.20 4.63
N ALA A 19 1.29 -25.04 5.66
CA ALA A 19 1.71 -26.44 5.53
C ALA A 19 0.74 -27.21 4.61
N ALA A 20 -0.56 -26.98 4.72
CA ALA A 20 -1.58 -27.59 3.86
C ALA A 20 -1.48 -27.13 2.39
N ARG A 21 -1.19 -25.84 2.15
CA ARG A 21 -1.07 -25.29 0.79
C ARG A 21 0.26 -25.63 0.11
N HIS A 22 1.32 -25.75 0.86
CA HIS A 22 2.68 -25.98 0.35
C HIS A 22 3.28 -27.25 0.96
N ASP A 23 4.05 -27.08 2.02
CA ASP A 23 4.66 -28.13 2.81
C ASP A 23 5.07 -27.60 4.19
N GLU A 24 5.36 -28.52 5.12
CA GLU A 24 5.79 -28.16 6.48
C GLU A 24 7.13 -27.40 6.52
N ARG A 25 8.01 -27.64 5.56
CA ARG A 25 9.32 -26.97 5.49
C ARG A 25 9.13 -25.49 5.24
N LEU A 26 8.30 -25.13 4.26
CA LEU A 26 7.99 -23.73 3.94
C LEU A 26 7.26 -23.04 5.10
N ALA A 27 6.32 -23.74 5.74
CA ALA A 27 5.62 -23.19 6.90
C ALA A 27 6.60 -22.89 8.05
N ARG A 28 7.53 -23.79 8.37
CA ARG A 28 8.57 -23.56 9.38
C ARG A 28 9.50 -22.40 8.99
N GLN A 29 9.94 -22.32 7.75
CA GLN A 29 10.75 -21.20 7.27
C GLN A 29 10.01 -19.87 7.40
N ALA A 30 8.70 -19.84 7.14
CA ALA A 30 7.90 -18.64 7.30
C ALA A 30 7.85 -18.16 8.76
N LEU A 31 7.80 -19.10 9.72
CA LEU A 31 7.87 -18.78 11.15
C LEU A 31 9.25 -18.26 11.56
N ASP A 32 10.33 -18.92 11.13
CA ASP A 32 11.70 -18.48 11.41
C ASP A 32 11.94 -17.05 10.90
N TYR A 33 11.43 -16.74 9.70
CA TYR A 33 11.48 -15.37 9.18
C TYR A 33 10.60 -14.41 9.97
N ALA A 34 9.43 -14.84 10.44
CA ALA A 34 8.57 -13.98 11.26
C ALA A 34 9.30 -13.56 12.54
N ASP A 35 9.96 -14.50 13.22
CA ASP A 35 10.70 -14.22 14.45
C ASP A 35 11.87 -13.26 14.22
N ARG A 36 12.63 -13.44 13.14
CA ARG A 36 13.71 -12.52 12.76
C ARG A 36 13.22 -11.12 12.39
N LEU A 37 12.01 -11.01 11.84
CA LEU A 37 11.44 -9.74 11.40
C LEU A 37 10.81 -8.93 12.55
N GLN A 38 10.64 -9.52 13.75
CA GLN A 38 10.13 -8.79 14.92
C GLN A 38 11.03 -7.62 15.33
N GLU A 39 12.35 -7.76 15.16
CA GLU A 39 13.33 -6.71 15.47
C GLU A 39 13.42 -5.63 14.39
N LEU A 40 12.86 -5.87 13.20
CA LEU A 40 12.91 -4.92 12.11
C LEU A 40 11.88 -3.79 12.32
N PRO A 41 12.29 -2.52 12.28
CA PRO A 41 11.35 -1.41 12.34
C PRO A 41 10.24 -1.53 11.29
N ARG A 42 8.98 -1.32 11.69
CA ARG A 42 7.81 -1.50 10.81
C ARG A 42 7.90 -0.72 9.50
N ILE A 43 8.48 0.46 9.52
CA ILE A 43 8.68 1.28 8.31
C ILE A 43 9.51 0.57 7.24
N LEU A 44 10.33 -0.42 7.61
CA LEU A 44 11.17 -1.20 6.70
C LEU A 44 10.50 -2.48 6.16
N HIS A 45 9.31 -2.85 6.64
CA HIS A 45 8.64 -4.08 6.23
C HIS A 45 8.23 -4.07 4.74
N LEU A 46 7.60 -3.00 4.24
CA LEU A 46 7.26 -2.89 2.81
C LEU A 46 8.50 -2.72 1.91
N PRO A 47 9.52 -1.92 2.27
CA PRO A 47 10.80 -1.93 1.56
C PRO A 47 11.41 -3.31 1.41
N LEU A 48 11.45 -4.10 2.50
CA LEU A 48 11.96 -5.47 2.47
C LEU A 48 11.15 -6.36 1.52
N ALA A 49 9.82 -6.26 1.55
CA ALA A 49 8.95 -6.97 0.60
C ALA A 49 9.26 -6.59 -0.85
N ALA A 50 9.46 -5.29 -1.13
CA ALA A 50 9.83 -4.80 -2.46
C ALA A 50 11.19 -5.36 -2.92
N MET A 51 12.17 -5.47 -2.03
CA MET A 51 13.49 -6.08 -2.33
C MET A 51 13.40 -7.56 -2.70
N ALA A 52 12.41 -8.28 -2.22
CA ALA A 52 12.20 -9.70 -2.56
C ALA A 52 11.58 -9.91 -3.96
N MET A 53 10.97 -8.89 -4.55
CA MET A 53 10.23 -9.00 -5.82
C MET A 53 11.07 -9.46 -7.01
N PRO A 54 12.33 -9.01 -7.24
CA PRO A 54 13.13 -9.48 -8.36
C PRO A 54 13.36 -10.99 -8.36
N ALA A 55 13.48 -11.61 -7.17
CA ALA A 55 13.60 -13.05 -7.05
C ALA A 55 12.26 -13.76 -7.32
N LEU A 56 11.16 -13.18 -6.81
CA LEU A 56 9.81 -13.70 -7.00
C LEU A 56 9.39 -13.68 -8.49
N ARG A 57 9.67 -12.60 -9.21
CA ARG A 57 9.37 -12.46 -10.65
C ARG A 57 9.99 -13.53 -11.55
N LYS A 58 11.04 -14.21 -11.10
CA LYS A 58 11.68 -15.30 -11.83
C LYS A 58 10.94 -16.65 -11.69
N ARG A 59 9.92 -16.72 -10.85
CA ARG A 59 9.14 -17.93 -10.64
C ARG A 59 8.12 -18.14 -11.77
N PRO A 60 7.81 -19.40 -12.12
CA PRO A 60 6.74 -19.71 -13.06
C PRO A 60 5.39 -19.15 -12.62
N ARG A 61 4.54 -18.82 -13.58
CA ARG A 61 3.20 -18.26 -13.32
C ARG A 61 2.39 -19.05 -12.29
N PRO A 62 2.29 -20.39 -12.34
CA PRO A 62 1.53 -21.15 -11.34
C PRO A 62 2.07 -20.99 -9.90
N GLU A 63 3.40 -20.84 -9.75
CA GLU A 63 4.00 -20.60 -8.43
C GLU A 63 3.68 -19.20 -7.90
N LEU A 64 3.65 -18.19 -8.79
CA LEU A 64 3.26 -16.83 -8.43
C LEU A 64 1.78 -16.77 -8.02
N GLU A 65 0.89 -17.42 -8.75
CA GLU A 65 -0.53 -17.50 -8.43
C GLU A 65 -0.72 -18.18 -7.06
N LYS A 66 -0.10 -19.32 -6.85
CA LYS A 66 -0.13 -20.03 -5.55
C LYS A 66 0.43 -19.20 -4.39
N PHE A 67 1.49 -18.44 -4.64
CA PHE A 67 2.05 -17.51 -3.65
C PHE A 67 1.04 -16.40 -3.31
N MET A 68 0.39 -15.80 -4.31
CA MET A 68 -0.62 -14.76 -4.10
C MET A 68 -1.83 -15.30 -3.32
N ASP A 69 -2.31 -16.50 -3.64
CA ASP A 69 -3.40 -17.17 -2.92
C ASP A 69 -3.03 -17.43 -1.45
N SER A 70 -1.78 -17.80 -1.20
CA SER A 70 -1.29 -18.00 0.17
C SER A 70 -1.19 -16.67 0.95
N CYS A 71 -0.71 -15.61 0.32
CA CYS A 71 -0.69 -14.28 0.94
C CYS A 71 -2.12 -13.80 1.25
N PHE A 72 -3.07 -14.01 0.34
CA PHE A 72 -4.47 -13.69 0.55
C PHE A 72 -5.06 -14.45 1.73
N ALA A 73 -4.86 -15.77 1.80
CA ALA A 73 -5.35 -16.60 2.89
C ALA A 73 -4.80 -16.16 4.25
N LEU A 74 -3.50 -15.87 4.32
CA LEU A 74 -2.86 -15.41 5.56
C LEU A 74 -3.39 -14.04 6.02
N SER A 75 -3.62 -13.11 5.09
CA SER A 75 -4.16 -11.78 5.41
C SER A 75 -5.63 -11.80 5.83
N HIS A 76 -6.36 -12.87 5.54
CA HIS A 76 -7.79 -13.01 5.87
C HIS A 76 -8.03 -14.00 7.00
N ALA A 77 -6.98 -14.51 7.63
CA ALA A 77 -7.08 -15.58 8.62
C ALA A 77 -7.92 -15.18 9.86
N ASP A 78 -7.91 -13.91 10.25
CA ASP A 78 -8.69 -13.37 11.38
C ASP A 78 -10.01 -12.68 10.97
N GLY A 79 -10.33 -12.70 9.66
CA GLY A 79 -11.53 -12.04 9.11
C GLY A 79 -11.42 -10.51 9.04
N ARG A 80 -10.27 -9.94 9.35
CA ARG A 80 -10.00 -8.49 9.27
C ARG A 80 -8.69 -8.27 8.53
N ILE A 81 -8.65 -7.28 7.67
CA ILE A 81 -7.43 -6.90 6.96
C ILE A 81 -6.89 -5.63 7.61
N SER A 82 -5.71 -5.72 8.20
CA SER A 82 -5.01 -4.55 8.71
C SER A 82 -4.56 -3.65 7.55
N ARG A 83 -4.22 -2.39 7.85
CA ARG A 83 -3.67 -1.47 6.85
C ARG A 83 -2.38 -2.01 6.23
N PHE A 84 -1.49 -2.56 7.03
CA PHE A 84 -0.25 -3.16 6.55
C PHE A 84 -0.51 -4.32 5.58
N GLU A 85 -1.41 -5.24 5.92
CA GLU A 85 -1.77 -6.37 5.06
C GLU A 85 -2.39 -5.92 3.75
N TYR A 86 -3.25 -4.90 3.78
CA TYR A 86 -3.78 -4.26 2.58
C TYR A 86 -2.65 -3.69 1.71
N CYS A 87 -1.75 -2.89 2.31
CA CYS A 87 -0.63 -2.28 1.61
C CYS A 87 0.31 -3.33 1.00
N LEU A 88 0.66 -4.36 1.75
CA LEU A 88 1.50 -5.45 1.26
C LEU A 88 0.81 -6.23 0.15
N GLY A 89 -0.46 -6.61 0.34
CA GLY A 89 -1.26 -7.31 -0.67
C GLY A 89 -1.40 -6.51 -1.97
N ARG A 90 -1.62 -5.20 -1.86
CA ARG A 90 -1.70 -4.32 -3.04
C ARG A 90 -0.36 -4.19 -3.75
N LEU A 91 0.73 -3.99 -3.01
CA LEU A 91 2.09 -3.92 -3.57
C LEU A 91 2.43 -5.21 -4.33
N LEU A 92 2.21 -6.37 -3.71
CA LEU A 92 2.45 -7.67 -4.33
C LEU A 92 1.60 -7.86 -5.59
N ARG A 93 0.30 -7.53 -5.53
CA ARG A 93 -0.61 -7.65 -6.67
C ARG A 93 -0.16 -6.82 -7.87
N VAL A 94 0.24 -5.57 -7.66
CA VAL A 94 0.76 -4.71 -8.73
C VAL A 94 2.03 -5.32 -9.32
N GLN A 95 2.98 -5.67 -8.48
CA GLN A 95 4.27 -6.19 -8.91
C GLN A 95 4.17 -7.53 -9.66
N VAL A 96 3.29 -8.44 -9.20
CA VAL A 96 3.06 -9.74 -9.87
C VAL A 96 2.33 -9.53 -11.19
N ARG A 97 1.29 -8.68 -11.24
CA ARG A 97 0.59 -8.34 -12.47
C ARG A 97 1.54 -7.80 -13.53
N ASP A 98 2.38 -6.83 -13.15
CA ASP A 98 3.35 -6.19 -14.06
C ASP A 98 4.44 -7.18 -14.52
N ALA A 99 4.78 -8.17 -13.69
CA ALA A 99 5.70 -9.23 -14.09
C ALA A 99 5.07 -10.23 -15.08
N LEU A 100 3.77 -10.51 -14.94
CA LEU A 100 3.03 -11.43 -15.81
C LEU A 100 2.61 -10.78 -17.13
N ASP A 101 2.38 -9.47 -17.13
CA ASP A 101 2.01 -8.70 -18.33
C ASP A 101 2.76 -7.35 -18.37
N PRO A 102 4.04 -7.36 -18.76
CA PRO A 102 4.85 -6.13 -18.82
C PRO A 102 4.32 -5.08 -19.82
N SER A 103 3.54 -5.51 -20.80
CA SER A 103 2.98 -4.60 -21.83
C SER A 103 1.95 -3.63 -21.24
N ARG A 104 1.33 -3.98 -20.11
CA ARG A 104 0.36 -3.14 -19.40
C ARG A 104 0.97 -2.24 -18.33
N ALA A 105 2.19 -2.57 -17.87
CA ALA A 105 2.84 -1.84 -16.78
C ALA A 105 3.23 -0.40 -17.15
N TRP A 106 3.34 -0.10 -18.45
CA TRP A 106 3.84 1.18 -18.97
C TRP A 106 2.92 1.86 -19.99
N VAL A 107 1.62 1.66 -19.88
CA VAL A 107 0.67 2.42 -20.72
C VAL A 107 0.49 3.80 -20.10
N PRO A 108 0.94 4.89 -20.74
CA PRO A 108 0.72 6.24 -20.23
C PRO A 108 -0.77 6.53 -20.14
N GLY A 109 -1.22 7.03 -18.99
CA GLY A 109 -2.57 7.53 -18.85
C GLY A 109 -2.77 8.82 -19.66
N HIS A 110 -4.03 9.08 -20.03
CA HIS A 110 -4.43 10.26 -20.80
C HIS A 110 -5.51 11.10 -20.10
N ARG A 111 -5.93 10.66 -18.92
CA ARG A 111 -6.98 11.34 -18.16
C ARG A 111 -6.42 12.54 -17.41
N GLN A 112 -7.06 13.69 -17.55
CA GLN A 112 -6.70 14.88 -16.80
C GLN A 112 -7.05 14.69 -15.31
N LEU A 113 -6.14 15.08 -14.40
CA LEU A 113 -6.35 14.95 -12.96
C LEU A 113 -7.59 15.71 -12.46
N SER A 114 -7.93 16.84 -13.08
CA SER A 114 -9.13 17.62 -12.74
C SER A 114 -10.44 16.83 -12.90
N ARG A 115 -10.48 15.83 -13.78
CA ARG A 115 -11.63 14.94 -13.95
C ARG A 115 -11.69 13.82 -12.92
N CYS A 116 -10.65 13.68 -12.12
CA CYS A 116 -10.52 12.66 -11.07
C CYS A 116 -10.60 13.26 -9.66
N ALA A 117 -11.14 14.48 -9.53
CA ALA A 117 -11.22 15.16 -8.25
C ALA A 117 -11.87 14.33 -7.13
N PRO A 118 -12.98 13.62 -7.34
CA PRO A 118 -13.55 12.76 -6.29
C PRO A 118 -12.57 11.68 -5.79
N GLN A 119 -11.80 11.05 -6.69
CA GLN A 119 -10.83 10.01 -6.36
C GLN A 119 -9.62 10.57 -5.60
N VAL A 120 -9.14 11.75 -6.01
CA VAL A 120 -8.07 12.48 -5.31
C VAL A 120 -8.50 12.87 -3.91
N ILE A 121 -9.71 13.41 -3.74
CA ILE A 121 -10.30 13.77 -2.45
C ILE A 121 -10.35 12.54 -1.54
N THR A 122 -10.83 11.41 -2.05
CA THR A 122 -10.90 10.14 -1.30
C THR A 122 -9.51 9.69 -0.87
N LEU A 123 -8.54 9.68 -1.79
CA LEU A 123 -7.17 9.24 -1.48
C LEU A 123 -6.50 10.14 -0.44
N LEU A 124 -6.63 11.47 -0.57
CA LEU A 124 -6.12 12.44 0.41
C LEU A 124 -6.78 12.26 1.79
N ALA A 125 -8.10 12.02 1.81
CA ALA A 125 -8.83 11.81 3.06
C ALA A 125 -8.39 10.51 3.77
N VAL A 126 -8.18 9.42 3.01
CA VAL A 126 -7.66 8.16 3.55
C VAL A 126 -6.24 8.33 4.10
N LEU A 127 -5.36 9.02 3.35
CA LEU A 127 -3.99 9.27 3.79
C LEU A 127 -3.96 10.09 5.08
N ALA A 128 -4.71 11.17 5.14
CA ALA A 128 -4.80 12.04 6.31
C ALA A 128 -5.36 11.30 7.54
N GLN A 129 -6.41 10.49 7.36
CA GLN A 129 -6.97 9.64 8.42
C GLN A 129 -5.93 8.61 8.94
N ALA A 130 -5.13 8.08 8.04
CA ALA A 130 -4.14 7.06 8.38
C ALA A 130 -2.94 7.62 9.17
N GLY A 131 -2.54 8.85 8.88
CA GLY A 131 -1.40 9.52 9.50
C GLY A 131 -1.70 10.10 10.89
N HIS A 132 -2.95 10.43 11.17
CA HIS A 132 -3.33 11.23 12.32
C HIS A 132 -4.44 10.58 13.14
N ALA A 133 -4.23 10.46 14.47
CA ALA A 133 -5.25 9.98 15.38
C ALA A 133 -6.31 11.06 15.69
N ASP A 134 -5.91 12.35 15.64
CA ASP A 134 -6.80 13.49 15.86
C ASP A 134 -7.44 13.95 14.55
N THR A 135 -8.77 14.09 14.55
CA THR A 135 -9.55 14.51 13.37
C THR A 135 -9.18 15.92 12.89
N ALA A 136 -8.85 16.85 13.79
CA ALA A 136 -8.46 18.20 13.40
C ALA A 136 -7.07 18.22 12.74
N ALA A 137 -6.13 17.40 13.20
CA ALA A 137 -4.84 17.21 12.56
C ALA A 137 -5.00 16.55 11.18
N ALA A 138 -5.79 15.49 11.08
CA ALA A 138 -6.12 14.85 9.81
C ALA A 138 -6.75 15.82 8.80
N MET A 139 -7.67 16.66 9.25
CA MET A 139 -8.29 17.69 8.40
C MET A 139 -7.25 18.69 7.89
N ARG A 140 -6.32 19.15 8.72
CA ARG A 140 -5.24 20.06 8.27
C ARG A 140 -4.34 19.42 7.23
N ALA A 141 -3.93 18.16 7.44
CA ALA A 141 -3.17 17.39 6.47
C ALA A 141 -3.90 17.25 5.14
N TYR A 142 -5.18 16.87 5.20
CA TYR A 142 -6.04 16.77 4.02
C TYR A 142 -6.11 18.10 3.25
N LEU A 143 -6.36 19.21 3.95
CA LEU A 143 -6.46 20.55 3.33
C LEU A 143 -5.14 20.97 2.70
N ALA A 144 -3.99 20.69 3.33
CA ALA A 144 -2.67 20.98 2.76
C ALA A 144 -2.47 20.26 1.43
N GLY A 145 -2.83 18.97 1.37
CA GLY A 145 -2.78 18.20 0.13
C GLY A 145 -3.77 18.69 -0.93
N LEU A 146 -5.03 18.94 -0.52
CA LEU A 146 -6.07 19.42 -1.44
C LEU A 146 -5.71 20.76 -2.07
N GLN A 147 -5.23 21.72 -1.30
CA GLN A 147 -4.80 23.04 -1.78
C GLN A 147 -3.62 22.94 -2.76
N ARG A 148 -2.74 21.96 -2.58
CA ARG A 148 -1.62 21.73 -3.53
C ARG A 148 -2.14 21.25 -4.88
N VAL A 149 -3.11 20.31 -4.89
CA VAL A 149 -3.64 19.71 -6.13
C VAL A 149 -4.72 20.59 -6.77
N PHE A 150 -5.64 21.10 -5.96
CA PHE A 150 -6.80 21.85 -6.42
C PHE A 150 -6.99 23.15 -5.61
N PRO A 151 -6.18 24.20 -5.86
CA PRO A 151 -6.19 25.43 -5.04
C PRO A 151 -7.52 26.17 -4.94
N ARG A 152 -8.45 25.91 -5.88
CA ARG A 152 -9.76 26.58 -5.96
C ARG A 152 -10.93 25.67 -5.59
N LEU A 153 -10.64 24.42 -5.23
CA LEU A 153 -11.67 23.46 -4.88
C LEU A 153 -11.91 23.49 -3.38
N ASP A 154 -13.12 23.80 -2.99
CA ASP A 154 -13.58 23.63 -1.61
C ASP A 154 -14.27 22.26 -1.48
N ALA A 155 -13.63 21.34 -0.76
CA ALA A 155 -14.17 20.02 -0.50
C ALA A 155 -13.94 19.67 0.99
N PRO A 156 -15.02 19.38 1.74
CA PRO A 156 -14.90 19.08 3.15
C PRO A 156 -14.19 17.74 3.39
N TYR A 157 -13.42 17.67 4.47
CA TYR A 157 -12.80 16.44 4.93
C TYR A 157 -13.87 15.41 5.35
N ARG A 158 -13.99 14.33 4.60
CA ARG A 158 -14.94 13.24 4.85
C ARG A 158 -14.25 11.91 4.56
N PRO A 159 -13.49 11.34 5.55
CA PRO A 159 -12.85 10.07 5.35
C PRO A 159 -13.89 8.96 5.19
N PRO A 160 -13.66 8.00 4.29
CA PRO A 160 -14.56 6.87 4.11
C PRO A 160 -14.57 5.95 5.33
N ALA A 161 -15.73 5.35 5.61
CA ALA A 161 -15.89 4.38 6.69
C ALA A 161 -15.07 3.10 6.45
N ASP A 162 -14.93 2.70 5.17
CA ASP A 162 -14.08 1.60 4.72
C ASP A 162 -12.98 2.15 3.79
N PRO A 163 -11.82 2.51 4.35
CA PRO A 163 -10.70 3.07 3.57
C PRO A 163 -10.16 2.13 2.51
N GLN A 164 -10.14 0.81 2.78
CA GLN A 164 -9.55 -0.18 1.89
C GLN A 164 -10.41 -0.34 0.63
N ARG A 165 -11.72 -0.49 0.81
CA ARG A 165 -12.66 -0.54 -0.29
C ARG A 165 -12.64 0.75 -1.11
N ALA A 166 -12.65 1.90 -0.44
CA ALA A 166 -12.58 3.19 -1.13
C ALA A 166 -11.31 3.33 -1.96
N MET A 167 -10.16 2.85 -1.44
CA MET A 167 -8.91 2.84 -2.21
C MET A 167 -8.98 1.89 -3.41
N ASP A 168 -9.58 0.71 -3.28
CA ASP A 168 -9.73 -0.22 -4.41
C ASP A 168 -10.57 0.38 -5.55
N GLU A 169 -11.55 1.22 -5.22
CA GLU A 169 -12.39 1.93 -6.20
C GLU A 169 -11.64 3.09 -6.90
N VAL A 170 -10.65 3.72 -6.26
CA VAL A 170 -9.91 4.84 -6.87
C VAL A 170 -8.75 4.42 -7.77
N TRP A 171 -8.13 3.26 -7.53
CA TRP A 171 -6.94 2.84 -8.27
C TRP A 171 -7.12 2.77 -9.79
N PRO A 172 -8.18 2.15 -10.35
CA PRO A 172 -8.34 2.06 -11.80
C PRO A 172 -8.45 3.43 -12.46
N VAL A 173 -9.08 4.39 -11.78
CA VAL A 173 -9.30 5.75 -12.29
C VAL A 173 -8.01 6.57 -12.23
N LEU A 174 -7.28 6.49 -11.12
CA LEU A 174 -6.03 7.25 -10.94
C LEU A 174 -4.87 6.68 -11.77
N ASP A 175 -4.87 5.40 -12.08
CA ASP A 175 -3.85 4.80 -12.95
C ASP A 175 -3.92 5.34 -14.39
N GLU A 176 -5.12 5.72 -14.86
CA GLU A 176 -5.34 6.34 -16.17
C GLU A 176 -4.97 7.83 -16.25
N VAL A 177 -4.57 8.47 -15.15
CA VAL A 177 -4.16 9.87 -15.12
C VAL A 177 -2.85 10.04 -15.89
N ASP A 178 -2.72 11.16 -16.62
CA ASP A 178 -1.50 11.52 -17.34
C ASP A 178 -0.31 11.77 -16.39
N LEU A 179 0.89 11.78 -16.92
CA LEU A 179 2.12 11.89 -16.11
C LEU A 179 2.17 13.20 -15.30
N ILE A 180 1.75 14.32 -15.88
CA ILE A 180 1.73 15.62 -15.20
C ILE A 180 0.73 15.60 -14.04
N GLY A 181 -0.43 15.01 -14.27
CA GLY A 181 -1.45 14.83 -13.24
C GLY A 181 -0.99 13.91 -12.11
N LYS A 182 -0.28 12.81 -12.43
CA LYS A 182 0.31 11.91 -11.43
C LYS A 182 1.37 12.63 -10.59
N GLU A 183 2.22 13.44 -11.21
CA GLU A 183 3.22 14.26 -10.51
C GLU A 183 2.54 15.24 -9.54
N LEU A 184 1.55 16.00 -10.01
CA LEU A 184 0.80 16.92 -9.15
C LEU A 184 0.06 16.21 -8.02
N LEU A 185 -0.49 15.02 -8.27
CA LEU A 185 -1.10 14.19 -7.23
C LEU A 185 -0.08 13.80 -6.16
N LEU A 186 1.12 13.35 -6.55
CA LEU A 186 2.19 13.02 -5.61
C LEU A 186 2.64 14.23 -4.80
N GLU A 187 2.75 15.40 -5.40
CA GLU A 187 3.06 16.63 -4.67
C GLU A 187 1.98 16.94 -3.61
N GLY A 188 0.71 16.71 -3.93
CA GLY A 188 -0.39 16.86 -2.97
C GLY A 188 -0.29 15.87 -1.81
N LEU A 189 0.04 14.61 -2.08
CA LEU A 189 0.24 13.59 -1.04
C LEU A 189 1.44 13.94 -0.16
N VAL A 190 2.54 14.38 -0.75
CA VAL A 190 3.73 14.86 -0.03
C VAL A 190 3.39 16.07 0.85
N ALA A 191 2.61 17.03 0.34
CA ALA A 191 2.16 18.18 1.12
C ALA A 191 1.29 17.78 2.31
N ALA A 192 0.41 16.79 2.14
CA ALA A 192 -0.40 16.25 3.23
C ALA A 192 0.45 15.57 4.31
N ILE A 193 1.41 14.73 3.91
CA ILE A 193 2.30 14.01 4.82
C ILE A 193 3.24 14.97 5.59
N SER A 194 3.75 15.99 4.89
CA SER A 194 4.77 16.90 5.45
C SER A 194 4.17 18.05 6.26
N HIS A 195 2.85 18.18 6.37
CA HIS A 195 2.22 19.36 6.93
C HIS A 195 2.59 19.60 8.40
N ASP A 196 2.89 18.55 9.17
CA ASP A 196 3.30 18.62 10.58
C ASP A 196 4.81 18.34 10.79
N GLY A 197 5.56 18.14 9.69
CA GLY A 197 7.00 17.85 9.73
C GLY A 197 7.36 16.43 10.18
N ARG A 198 6.39 15.53 10.26
CA ARG A 198 6.59 14.13 10.67
C ARG A 198 5.90 13.21 9.67
N MET A 199 6.51 12.05 9.42
CA MET A 199 5.91 11.00 8.61
C MET A 199 5.68 9.76 9.47
N SER A 200 4.43 9.35 9.61
CA SER A 200 4.06 8.10 10.29
C SER A 200 4.37 6.88 9.41
N VAL A 201 4.48 5.71 10.05
CA VAL A 201 4.62 4.43 9.32
C VAL A 201 3.47 4.23 8.33
N SER A 202 2.26 4.57 8.75
CA SER A 202 1.05 4.43 7.92
C SER A 202 1.08 5.29 6.67
N GLU A 203 1.55 6.52 6.77
CA GLU A 203 1.72 7.43 5.62
C GLU A 203 2.79 6.94 4.67
N ALA A 204 3.93 6.47 5.20
CA ALA A 204 5.00 5.90 4.41
C ALA A 204 4.55 4.64 3.65
N GLU A 205 3.78 3.76 4.28
CA GLU A 205 3.20 2.56 3.67
C GLU A 205 2.23 2.91 2.55
N LEU A 206 1.29 3.83 2.80
CA LEU A 206 0.32 4.27 1.81
C LEU A 206 0.97 5.00 0.63
N LEU A 207 1.92 5.91 0.87
CA LEU A 207 2.64 6.60 -0.19
C LEU A 207 3.37 5.59 -1.09
N ARG A 208 4.01 4.58 -0.51
CA ARG A 208 4.67 3.51 -1.27
C ARG A 208 3.69 2.73 -2.14
N VAL A 209 2.51 2.42 -1.62
CA VAL A 209 1.45 1.73 -2.37
C VAL A 209 0.90 2.60 -3.49
N VAL A 210 0.70 3.90 -3.24
CA VAL A 210 0.27 4.85 -4.27
C VAL A 210 1.28 4.89 -5.41
N CYS A 211 2.56 5.12 -5.09
CA CYS A 211 3.62 5.17 -6.10
C CYS A 211 3.69 3.87 -6.92
N ALA A 212 3.62 2.71 -6.28
CA ALA A 212 3.60 1.43 -6.97
C ALA A 212 2.36 1.27 -7.86
N SER A 213 1.16 1.62 -7.36
CA SER A 213 -0.10 1.46 -8.09
C SER A 213 -0.24 2.41 -9.29
N LEU A 214 0.41 3.56 -9.23
CA LEU A 214 0.40 4.58 -10.29
C LEU A 214 1.66 4.52 -11.19
N HIS A 215 2.55 3.55 -10.96
CA HIS A 215 3.83 3.40 -11.67
C HIS A 215 4.70 4.67 -11.60
N CYS A 216 4.69 5.33 -10.43
CA CYS A 216 5.48 6.52 -10.17
C CYS A 216 6.72 6.21 -9.33
N PRO A 217 7.82 6.96 -9.50
CA PRO A 217 8.97 6.86 -8.62
C PRO A 217 8.60 7.27 -7.19
N LEU A 218 9.28 6.67 -6.23
CA LEU A 218 9.07 6.99 -4.82
C LEU A 218 9.76 8.32 -4.48
N PRO A 219 9.06 9.29 -3.87
CA PRO A 219 9.69 10.53 -3.42
C PRO A 219 10.80 10.28 -2.39
N PRO A 220 11.87 11.10 -2.35
CA PRO A 220 13.03 10.90 -1.47
C PRO A 220 12.76 11.18 0.02
N MET A 221 11.52 11.42 0.43
CA MET A 221 11.13 11.74 1.81
C MET A 221 11.34 10.60 2.82
N LEU A 222 11.51 9.36 2.35
CA LEU A 222 11.57 8.18 3.22
C LEU A 222 12.88 8.05 4.00
N GLU A 223 13.86 8.91 3.78
CA GLU A 223 15.14 8.90 4.50
C GLU A 223 15.07 9.57 5.88
N GLN A 224 14.00 10.32 6.18
CA GLN A 224 13.86 11.12 7.41
C GLN A 224 12.89 10.54 8.44
N ALA A 225 12.26 9.41 8.16
CA ALA A 225 11.40 8.74 9.14
C ALA A 225 12.25 8.07 10.21
N ARG A 226 12.36 8.74 11.34
CA ARG A 226 12.97 8.21 12.59
C ARG A 226 11.90 7.73 13.54
#